data_ea833bffc3e9735529edd980fa0ce735
#
_entry.id   ea833bffc3e9735529edd980fa0ce735
#
_cell.length_a   1.000
_cell.length_b   1.000
_cell.length_c   1.000
_cell.angle_alpha   90.00
_cell.angle_beta   90.00
_cell.angle_gamma   90.00
#
_symmetry.space_group_name_H-M   'P 1'
#
loop_
_entity.id
_entity.type
_entity.pdbx_description
1 polymer ?
#
loop_
_entity_poly.entity_id
_entity_poly.type
_entity_poly.pdbx_seq_one_letter_code
_entity_poly.pdbx_strand_id
1 'polypeptide(L)'
;MFEKLVFIAVLTAAYAADKRKLTAHLNPFCGDKQECGLCYVTAEGSNDTLHYFWSVLGAPAALSIQTPLDSQLTSISWDALRKHNLREPIFKFSGPVLSSSAVVISKLWEYNDPDNKAKMNATMKNGTHNIDERHLLWRSIEGCVGNGSSMVTATFVANGTNSTDDEGFFSRNGTIEFTLKIQDTDGHDTQLPHLFYTSSSSQIQLSLLSLSPQLGKTSQFAFELTVLDDSSRNGSYRISNETTFDDEYTPGVFTNVAVFNAQENSMSTFYLHWKPVCYRDPGRTVTLSVDAAIYNSTPAASWWTFNVATAWLAHRAPKVASSAISVAFGSEGDGWYQENGFATWAMSAGFGELPQEHVSATVLSVTSVGLGIPAIVALGTVIYVSLHKPEPKL
;
A
#
# COMPACT_ATOMS: atom_id res chain seq x y z
N MET A 1 27.74 53.68 5.69
CA MET A 1 27.60 52.91 4.46
C MET A 1 26.95 51.58 4.82
N PHE A 2 25.61 51.60 4.88
CA PHE A 2 24.75 50.43 5.16
C PHE A 2 24.43 49.79 3.81
N GLU A 3 24.90 48.62 3.56
CA GLU A 3 24.41 47.85 2.42
C GLU A 3 24.28 46.35 2.75
N LYS A 4 23.04 45.96 2.60
CA LYS A 4 22.55 44.63 2.29
C LYS A 4 22.68 43.54 3.36
N LEU A 5 21.74 43.59 4.31
CA LEU A 5 21.23 42.37 4.91
C LEU A 5 20.53 41.56 3.81
N VAL A 6 21.13 40.48 3.36
CA VAL A 6 20.49 39.50 2.52
C VAL A 6 19.57 38.65 3.41
N PHE A 7 18.29 38.98 3.40
CA PHE A 7 17.24 38.08 3.87
C PHE A 7 17.18 36.89 2.90
N ILE A 8 17.71 35.77 3.30
CA ILE A 8 17.41 34.51 2.64
C ILE A 8 15.99 34.14 3.10
N ALA A 9 14.99 34.56 2.36
CA ALA A 9 13.66 34.01 2.44
C ALA A 9 13.74 32.61 1.88
N VAL A 10 13.72 31.58 2.73
CA VAL A 10 13.46 30.21 2.33
C VAL A 10 11.98 30.20 1.92
N LEU A 11 11.74 30.39 0.65
CA LEU A 11 10.45 30.11 0.03
C LEU A 11 10.28 28.57 0.09
N THR A 12 9.66 28.08 1.14
CA THR A 12 9.00 26.76 1.09
C THR A 12 7.88 26.91 0.07
N ALA A 13 8.12 26.44 -1.16
CA ALA A 13 7.04 26.20 -2.09
C ALA A 13 6.20 25.11 -1.42
N ALA A 14 5.07 25.49 -0.83
CA ALA A 14 4.03 24.56 -0.49
C ALA A 14 3.59 23.97 -1.84
N TYR A 15 4.02 22.74 -2.13
CA TYR A 15 3.41 21.96 -3.20
C TYR A 15 1.94 21.86 -2.81
N ALA A 16 1.07 22.54 -3.55
CA ALA A 16 -0.36 22.36 -3.39
C ALA A 16 -0.64 20.90 -3.78
N ALA A 17 -0.94 20.07 -2.80
CA ALA A 17 -1.32 18.69 -3.05
C ALA A 17 -2.45 18.67 -4.09
N ASP A 18 -2.29 17.85 -5.12
CA ASP A 18 -3.30 17.74 -6.20
C ASP A 18 -4.54 17.09 -5.59
N LYS A 19 -5.57 17.90 -5.35
CA LYS A 19 -6.82 17.40 -4.78
C LYS A 19 -7.65 16.73 -5.87
N ARG A 20 -8.05 15.47 -5.62
CA ARG A 20 -8.85 14.68 -6.54
C ARG A 20 -10.31 14.61 -6.12
N LYS A 21 -11.21 14.61 -7.08
CA LYS A 21 -12.64 14.39 -6.84
C LYS A 21 -12.94 12.89 -6.87
N LEU A 22 -13.40 12.36 -5.75
CA LEU A 22 -13.69 10.93 -5.59
C LEU A 22 -15.18 10.64 -5.89
N THR A 23 -15.41 9.55 -6.65
CA THR A 23 -16.74 8.99 -6.87
C THR A 23 -16.66 7.46 -6.81
N ALA A 24 -17.59 6.82 -6.09
CA ALA A 24 -17.58 5.37 -5.91
C ALA A 24 -18.89 4.74 -6.35
N HIS A 25 -18.80 3.57 -6.95
CA HIS A 25 -19.91 2.75 -7.44
C HIS A 25 -19.71 1.29 -7.09
N LEU A 26 -20.64 0.73 -6.32
CA LEU A 26 -20.66 -0.69 -6.02
C LEU A 26 -21.23 -1.45 -7.23
N ASN A 27 -20.52 -2.46 -7.72
CA ASN A 27 -20.93 -3.35 -8.79
C ASN A 27 -21.50 -2.64 -10.05
N PRO A 28 -20.81 -1.63 -10.63
CA PRO A 28 -21.33 -0.88 -11.77
C PRO A 28 -21.60 -1.80 -12.95
N PHE A 29 -22.70 -1.54 -13.68
CA PHE A 29 -23.15 -2.34 -14.84
C PHE A 29 -23.44 -3.83 -14.52
N CYS A 30 -23.53 -4.20 -13.25
CA CYS A 30 -23.96 -5.54 -12.83
C CYS A 30 -25.48 -5.60 -12.76
N GLY A 31 -26.11 -6.58 -13.39
CA GLY A 31 -27.55 -6.75 -13.33
C GLY A 31 -28.04 -7.15 -11.93
N ASP A 32 -29.28 -6.82 -11.59
CA ASP A 32 -29.90 -6.82 -10.24
C ASP A 32 -29.90 -8.15 -9.46
N LYS A 33 -29.34 -9.22 -9.99
CA LYS A 33 -29.49 -10.58 -9.43
C LYS A 33 -28.23 -11.26 -8.96
N GLN A 34 -27.06 -10.59 -9.02
CA GLN A 34 -25.79 -11.28 -8.71
C GLN A 34 -24.83 -10.36 -7.96
N GLU A 35 -24.30 -10.88 -6.87
CA GLU A 35 -23.15 -10.27 -6.19
C GLU A 35 -21.96 -10.29 -7.13
N CYS A 36 -21.49 -9.11 -7.50
CA CYS A 36 -20.41 -8.96 -8.48
C CYS A 36 -19.06 -8.71 -7.83
N GLY A 37 -19.00 -8.53 -6.51
CA GLY A 37 -17.76 -8.49 -5.74
C GLY A 37 -16.77 -7.42 -6.17
N LEU A 38 -17.25 -6.24 -6.63
CA LEU A 38 -16.42 -5.17 -7.15
C LEU A 38 -16.83 -3.80 -6.61
N CYS A 39 -15.88 -3.06 -6.09
CA CYS A 39 -15.99 -1.64 -5.83
C CYS A 39 -15.18 -0.87 -6.88
N TYR A 40 -15.83 0.04 -7.59
CA TYR A 40 -15.21 0.91 -8.57
C TYR A 40 -15.15 2.34 -8.04
N VAL A 41 -13.96 2.93 -8.04
CA VAL A 41 -13.74 4.31 -7.60
C VAL A 41 -13.04 5.09 -8.70
N THR A 42 -13.52 6.31 -8.98
CA THR A 42 -12.81 7.30 -9.80
C THR A 42 -12.22 8.37 -8.91
N ALA A 43 -11.00 8.78 -9.22
CA ALA A 43 -10.30 9.91 -8.61
C ALA A 43 -9.86 10.86 -9.71
N GLU A 44 -10.70 11.87 -10.01
CA GLU A 44 -10.44 12.90 -11.03
C GLU A 44 -9.45 13.92 -10.46
N GLY A 45 -8.27 14.02 -11.06
CA GLY A 45 -7.25 15.02 -10.76
C GLY A 45 -7.33 16.23 -11.68
N SER A 46 -6.25 17.00 -11.74
CA SER A 46 -6.14 18.17 -12.61
C SER A 46 -5.81 17.80 -14.07
N ASN A 47 -5.10 16.70 -14.30
CA ASN A 47 -4.59 16.31 -15.62
C ASN A 47 -4.96 14.89 -16.04
N ASP A 48 -5.39 14.05 -15.11
CA ASP A 48 -5.71 12.65 -15.33
C ASP A 48 -6.88 12.19 -14.47
N THR A 49 -7.40 11.01 -14.78
CA THR A 49 -8.32 10.27 -13.91
C THR A 49 -7.73 8.93 -13.57
N LEU A 50 -7.72 8.59 -12.28
CA LEU A 50 -7.40 7.27 -11.80
C LEU A 50 -8.68 6.48 -11.57
N HIS A 51 -8.71 5.27 -12.09
CA HIS A 51 -9.81 4.34 -11.95
C HIS A 51 -9.35 3.16 -11.12
N TYR A 52 -9.96 2.97 -9.95
CA TYR A 52 -9.65 1.87 -9.05
C TYR A 52 -10.75 0.81 -9.13
N PHE A 53 -10.34 -0.43 -9.36
CA PHE A 53 -11.20 -1.61 -9.37
C PHE A 53 -10.76 -2.54 -8.25
N TRP A 54 -11.48 -2.52 -7.15
CA TRP A 54 -11.24 -3.36 -5.99
C TRP A 54 -12.20 -4.54 -6.04
N SER A 55 -11.67 -5.75 -6.12
CA SER A 55 -12.49 -6.92 -6.37
C SER A 55 -12.01 -8.14 -5.61
N VAL A 56 -12.97 -8.98 -5.22
CA VAL A 56 -12.77 -10.29 -4.62
C VAL A 56 -13.35 -11.41 -5.49
N LEU A 57 -13.53 -11.15 -6.77
CA LEU A 57 -13.80 -12.19 -7.76
C LEU A 57 -12.49 -12.94 -8.06
N GLY A 58 -12.39 -14.17 -7.56
CA GLY A 58 -11.14 -14.92 -7.52
C GLY A 58 -10.22 -14.39 -6.41
N ALA A 59 -8.94 -14.24 -6.69
CA ALA A 59 -8.01 -13.65 -5.73
C ALA A 59 -8.31 -12.17 -5.49
N PRO A 60 -8.30 -11.70 -4.22
CA PRO A 60 -8.49 -10.29 -3.91
C PRO A 60 -7.49 -9.42 -4.66
N ALA A 61 -7.98 -8.41 -5.34
CA ALA A 61 -7.15 -7.56 -6.18
C ALA A 61 -7.54 -6.09 -6.10
N ALA A 62 -6.52 -5.23 -6.08
CA ALA A 62 -6.62 -3.80 -6.27
C ALA A 62 -5.96 -3.44 -7.61
N LEU A 63 -6.76 -3.19 -8.62
CA LEU A 63 -6.34 -2.74 -9.95
C LEU A 63 -6.53 -1.24 -10.04
N SER A 64 -5.50 -0.55 -10.49
CA SER A 64 -5.48 0.89 -10.74
C SER A 64 -5.19 1.15 -12.22
N ILE A 65 -6.01 1.97 -12.86
CA ILE A 65 -5.88 2.33 -14.28
C ILE A 65 -5.83 3.84 -14.38
N GLN A 66 -4.83 4.38 -15.06
CA GLN A 66 -4.68 5.80 -15.34
C GLN A 66 -5.15 6.12 -16.76
N THR A 67 -5.96 7.16 -16.88
CA THR A 67 -6.46 7.67 -18.18
C THR A 67 -6.32 9.19 -18.25
N PRO A 68 -6.43 9.80 -19.44
CA PRO A 68 -6.67 11.22 -19.53
C PRO A 68 -7.97 11.63 -18.82
N LEU A 69 -8.07 12.89 -18.44
CA LEU A 69 -9.16 13.45 -17.64
C LEU A 69 -10.57 13.14 -18.18
N ASP A 70 -10.75 13.19 -19.50
CA ASP A 70 -12.06 13.00 -20.14
C ASP A 70 -12.43 11.53 -20.41
N SER A 71 -11.56 10.60 -20.07
CA SER A 71 -11.81 9.18 -20.31
C SER A 71 -12.62 8.56 -19.19
N GLN A 72 -13.76 7.98 -19.53
CA GLN A 72 -14.69 7.37 -18.59
C GLN A 72 -14.88 5.88 -18.86
N LEU A 73 -15.15 5.11 -17.82
CA LEU A 73 -15.57 3.71 -17.94
C LEU A 73 -16.96 3.65 -18.56
N THR A 74 -17.10 2.99 -19.71
CA THR A 74 -18.35 2.88 -20.46
C THR A 74 -19.07 1.55 -20.26
N SER A 75 -18.33 0.47 -20.00
CA SER A 75 -18.93 -0.85 -19.72
C SER A 75 -17.96 -1.79 -19.03
N ILE A 76 -18.51 -2.79 -18.34
CA ILE A 76 -17.82 -3.96 -17.79
C ILE A 76 -18.42 -5.21 -18.43
N SER A 77 -17.59 -6.08 -18.99
CA SER A 77 -17.99 -7.38 -19.50
C SER A 77 -18.04 -8.41 -18.38
N TRP A 78 -19.12 -8.39 -17.60
CA TRP A 78 -19.31 -9.29 -16.45
C TRP A 78 -19.30 -10.77 -16.83
N ASP A 79 -19.85 -11.12 -18.00
CA ASP A 79 -19.85 -12.49 -18.50
C ASP A 79 -18.43 -12.99 -18.81
N ALA A 80 -17.61 -12.12 -19.44
CA ALA A 80 -16.21 -12.45 -19.70
C ALA A 80 -15.43 -12.62 -18.40
N LEU A 81 -15.66 -11.72 -17.44
CA LEU A 81 -15.02 -11.78 -16.13
C LEU A 81 -15.38 -13.05 -15.37
N ARG A 82 -16.67 -13.42 -15.28
CA ARG A 82 -17.11 -14.64 -14.57
C ARG A 82 -16.68 -15.95 -15.25
N LYS A 83 -16.65 -15.96 -16.59
CA LYS A 83 -16.27 -17.14 -17.37
C LYS A 83 -14.76 -17.28 -17.56
N HIS A 84 -13.97 -16.43 -16.94
CA HIS A 84 -12.52 -16.37 -17.12
C HIS A 84 -12.12 -16.27 -18.61
N ASN A 85 -12.92 -15.58 -19.39
CA ASN A 85 -12.65 -15.38 -20.81
C ASN A 85 -11.64 -14.23 -21.00
N LEU A 86 -10.38 -14.58 -21.06
CA LEU A 86 -9.28 -13.62 -21.24
C LEU A 86 -9.08 -13.21 -22.71
N ARG A 87 -10.00 -13.54 -23.61
CA ARG A 87 -9.87 -13.20 -25.05
C ARG A 87 -10.32 -11.77 -25.37
N GLU A 88 -11.12 -11.16 -24.49
CA GLU A 88 -11.67 -9.82 -24.69
C GLU A 88 -11.38 -8.92 -23.48
N PRO A 89 -11.12 -7.61 -23.70
CA PRO A 89 -10.98 -6.67 -22.61
C PRO A 89 -12.24 -6.61 -21.76
N ILE A 90 -12.09 -6.74 -20.45
CA ILE A 90 -13.23 -6.72 -19.51
C ILE A 90 -13.76 -5.32 -19.25
N PHE A 91 -12.93 -4.29 -19.38
CA PHE A 91 -13.29 -2.89 -19.22
C PHE A 91 -13.20 -2.13 -20.54
N LYS A 92 -14.18 -1.28 -20.82
CA LYS A 92 -14.15 -0.37 -21.96
C LYS A 92 -14.19 1.06 -21.46
N PHE A 93 -13.25 1.87 -21.97
CA PHE A 93 -13.15 3.29 -21.69
C PHE A 93 -13.50 4.10 -22.94
N SER A 94 -13.97 5.34 -22.76
CA SER A 94 -14.27 6.27 -23.86
C SER A 94 -13.01 6.81 -24.52
N GLY A 95 -11.86 6.78 -23.84
CA GLY A 95 -10.57 7.26 -24.31
C GLY A 95 -9.45 6.24 -24.07
N PRO A 96 -8.21 6.62 -24.36
CA PRO A 96 -7.06 5.74 -24.18
C PRO A 96 -6.77 5.47 -22.72
N VAL A 97 -6.07 4.36 -22.45
CA VAL A 97 -5.49 4.03 -21.15
C VAL A 97 -4.00 4.34 -21.19
N LEU A 98 -3.50 5.11 -20.23
CA LEU A 98 -2.11 5.54 -20.14
C LEU A 98 -1.24 4.45 -19.49
N SER A 99 -1.68 3.94 -18.33
CA SER A 99 -1.00 2.88 -17.61
C SER A 99 -1.98 2.10 -16.74
N SER A 100 -1.60 0.89 -16.34
CA SER A 100 -2.36 0.08 -15.39
C SER A 100 -1.42 -0.75 -14.52
N SER A 101 -1.76 -0.82 -13.24
CA SER A 101 -0.98 -1.57 -12.25
C SER A 101 -1.90 -2.21 -11.24
N ALA A 102 -1.47 -3.31 -10.63
CA ALA A 102 -2.29 -4.02 -9.68
C ALA A 102 -1.47 -4.66 -8.56
N VAL A 103 -2.14 -4.82 -7.42
CA VAL A 103 -1.72 -5.69 -6.33
C VAL A 103 -2.76 -6.78 -6.18
N VAL A 104 -2.32 -8.01 -6.22
CA VAL A 104 -3.15 -9.20 -6.03
C VAL A 104 -2.67 -9.93 -4.79
N ILE A 105 -3.59 -10.26 -3.88
CA ILE A 105 -3.30 -11.15 -2.76
C ILE A 105 -3.36 -12.57 -3.31
N SER A 106 -2.20 -13.06 -3.76
CA SER A 106 -2.14 -14.32 -4.50
C SER A 106 -2.18 -15.54 -3.61
N LYS A 107 -1.72 -15.42 -2.35
CA LYS A 107 -1.80 -16.51 -1.37
C LYS A 107 -1.85 -15.98 0.06
N LEU A 108 -2.49 -16.76 0.92
CA LEU A 108 -2.33 -16.68 2.36
C LEU A 108 -1.64 -17.95 2.82
N TRP A 109 -0.51 -17.79 3.51
CA TRP A 109 0.25 -18.88 4.05
C TRP A 109 0.01 -19.02 5.55
N GLU A 110 -0.18 -20.25 6.01
CA GLU A 110 0.01 -20.62 7.41
C GLU A 110 1.27 -21.47 7.51
N TYR A 111 2.16 -21.16 8.43
CA TYR A 111 3.38 -21.93 8.63
C TYR A 111 3.61 -22.23 10.12
N ASN A 112 4.20 -23.40 10.38
CA ASN A 112 4.55 -23.81 11.73
C ASN A 112 5.91 -23.23 12.13
N ASP A 113 5.95 -22.52 13.25
CA ASP A 113 7.14 -21.85 13.79
C ASP A 113 7.46 -22.35 15.22
N PRO A 114 7.84 -23.65 15.40
CA PRO A 114 8.01 -24.23 16.72
C PRO A 114 9.17 -23.58 17.51
N ASP A 115 10.14 -23.01 16.81
CA ASP A 115 11.32 -22.39 17.40
C ASP A 115 11.10 -20.90 17.70
N ASN A 116 9.92 -20.35 17.41
CA ASN A 116 9.57 -18.93 17.57
C ASN A 116 10.63 -17.99 16.93
N LYS A 117 10.96 -18.25 15.66
CA LYS A 117 11.94 -17.48 14.89
C LYS A 117 11.31 -16.64 13.78
N ALA A 118 9.99 -16.75 13.61
CA ALA A 118 9.23 -16.11 12.56
C ALA A 118 9.80 -16.38 11.14
N LYS A 119 10.35 -17.58 10.90
CA LYS A 119 10.96 -17.95 9.62
C LYS A 119 10.12 -19.01 8.92
N MET A 120 9.44 -18.59 7.86
CA MET A 120 8.71 -19.51 7.01
C MET A 120 9.70 -20.36 6.20
N ASN A 121 9.62 -21.68 6.32
CA ASN A 121 10.40 -22.60 5.51
C ASN A 121 9.51 -23.20 4.41
N ALA A 122 9.53 -22.60 3.25
CA ALA A 122 8.72 -23.01 2.09
C ALA A 122 9.05 -24.43 1.57
N THR A 123 10.17 -25.03 2.00
CA THR A 123 10.56 -26.39 1.59
C THR A 123 9.96 -27.48 2.48
N MET A 124 9.39 -27.12 3.62
CA MET A 124 8.74 -28.10 4.51
C MET A 124 7.32 -28.44 4.02
N LYS A 125 7.18 -29.52 3.27
CA LYS A 125 5.87 -30.02 2.80
C LYS A 125 4.81 -30.21 3.90
N ASN A 126 5.18 -30.41 5.13
CA ASN A 126 4.29 -30.67 6.25
C ASN A 126 4.21 -29.50 7.27
N GLY A 127 4.84 -28.38 6.97
CA GLY A 127 4.90 -27.23 7.88
C GLY A 127 4.41 -25.92 7.30
N THR A 128 3.81 -25.95 6.10
CA THR A 128 3.28 -24.76 5.43
C THR A 128 2.02 -25.11 4.68
N HIS A 129 0.94 -24.39 4.94
CA HIS A 129 -0.32 -24.51 4.20
C HIS A 129 -0.54 -23.27 3.35
N ASN A 130 -0.91 -23.49 2.09
CA ASN A 130 -1.41 -22.43 1.23
C ASN A 130 -2.94 -22.40 1.32
N ILE A 131 -3.45 -21.27 1.67
CA ILE A 131 -4.89 -21.03 1.72
C ILE A 131 -5.29 -20.50 0.35
N ASP A 132 -5.97 -21.35 -0.41
CA ASP A 132 -6.42 -21.00 -1.76
C ASP A 132 -7.54 -19.95 -1.68
N GLU A 133 -7.36 -18.86 -2.40
CA GLU A 133 -8.32 -17.76 -2.50
C GLU A 133 -9.69 -18.19 -3.05
N ARG A 134 -9.76 -19.30 -3.80
CA ARG A 134 -11.02 -19.87 -4.33
C ARG A 134 -11.93 -20.43 -3.24
N HIS A 135 -11.36 -20.72 -2.09
CA HIS A 135 -12.08 -21.24 -0.94
C HIS A 135 -12.58 -20.14 -0.01
N LEU A 136 -12.24 -18.87 -0.28
CA LEU A 136 -12.72 -17.73 0.48
C LEU A 136 -14.16 -17.39 0.08
N LEU A 137 -15.09 -17.52 1.02
CA LEU A 137 -16.46 -17.05 0.80
C LEU A 137 -16.59 -15.60 1.22
N TRP A 138 -16.49 -14.72 0.25
CA TRP A 138 -16.77 -13.32 0.42
C TRP A 138 -18.26 -13.12 0.62
N ARG A 139 -18.67 -12.59 1.78
CA ARG A 139 -20.10 -12.45 2.16
C ARG A 139 -20.61 -11.05 2.04
N SER A 140 -19.78 -10.06 2.28
CA SER A 140 -20.20 -8.66 2.29
C SER A 140 -19.14 -7.75 1.71
N ILE A 141 -19.60 -6.65 1.14
CA ILE A 141 -18.83 -5.47 0.81
C ILE A 141 -19.45 -4.34 1.60
N GLU A 142 -18.70 -3.79 2.53
CA GLU A 142 -19.11 -2.65 3.35
C GLU A 142 -18.46 -1.38 2.81
N GLY A 143 -19.19 -0.28 2.79
CA GLY A 143 -18.70 0.97 2.21
C GLY A 143 -18.89 1.01 0.70
N CYS A 144 -17.84 1.39 -0.05
CA CYS A 144 -17.91 1.64 -1.51
C CYS A 144 -18.96 2.68 -1.90
N VAL A 145 -19.07 3.73 -1.11
CA VAL A 145 -19.96 4.85 -1.33
C VAL A 145 -19.19 6.16 -1.27
N GLY A 146 -19.49 7.07 -2.16
CA GLY A 146 -18.87 8.39 -2.18
C GLY A 146 -19.25 9.15 -3.45
N ASN A 147 -19.56 10.42 -3.28
CA ASN A 147 -19.76 11.35 -4.38
C ASN A 147 -19.23 12.70 -3.93
N GLY A 148 -17.99 13.00 -4.29
CA GLY A 148 -17.26 14.18 -3.81
C GLY A 148 -16.86 14.11 -2.34
N SER A 149 -16.77 12.90 -1.77
CA SER A 149 -16.27 12.66 -0.42
C SER A 149 -14.75 12.89 -0.38
N SER A 150 -14.21 13.26 0.77
CA SER A 150 -12.74 13.34 0.96
C SER A 150 -12.08 11.96 1.04
N MET A 151 -12.86 10.92 1.29
CA MET A 151 -12.37 9.55 1.42
C MET A 151 -13.42 8.55 0.93
N VAL A 152 -12.98 7.49 0.27
CA VAL A 152 -13.77 6.30 -0.05
C VAL A 152 -13.11 5.08 0.59
N THR A 153 -13.89 4.25 1.26
CA THR A 153 -13.45 2.99 1.86
C THR A 153 -14.34 1.85 1.37
N ALA A 154 -13.74 0.70 1.12
CA ALA A 154 -14.48 -0.56 0.90
C ALA A 154 -13.81 -1.69 1.68
N THR A 155 -14.60 -2.42 2.47
CA THR A 155 -14.15 -3.60 3.22
C THR A 155 -14.87 -4.82 2.68
N PHE A 156 -14.08 -5.79 2.23
CA PHE A 156 -14.54 -7.09 1.80
C PHE A 156 -14.31 -8.08 2.94
N VAL A 157 -15.34 -8.81 3.31
CA VAL A 157 -15.32 -9.73 4.46
C VAL A 157 -15.53 -11.16 3.98
N ALA A 158 -14.57 -12.03 4.24
CA ALA A 158 -14.67 -13.47 4.05
C ALA A 158 -14.81 -14.16 5.40
N ASN A 159 -15.90 -14.89 5.57
CA ASN A 159 -16.09 -15.79 6.69
C ASN A 159 -15.96 -17.20 6.18
N GLY A 160 -15.28 -18.11 6.86
CA GLY A 160 -15.06 -19.53 6.59
C GLY A 160 -15.71 -20.15 5.36
N THR A 161 -15.33 -21.30 4.96
CA THR A 161 -15.86 -21.96 3.75
C THR A 161 -16.99 -22.92 4.06
N ASN A 162 -17.89 -23.09 3.09
CA ASN A 162 -18.75 -24.28 2.94
C ASN A 162 -18.08 -25.32 2.03
N SER A 163 -16.77 -25.47 2.05
CA SER A 163 -16.16 -26.53 1.23
C SER A 163 -16.49 -27.88 1.87
N THR A 164 -17.06 -28.77 1.09
CA THR A 164 -17.31 -30.17 1.46
C THR A 164 -16.02 -31.01 1.43
N ASP A 165 -14.92 -30.40 1.08
CA ASP A 165 -13.63 -31.07 0.98
C ASP A 165 -12.91 -30.94 2.30
N ASP A 166 -12.55 -32.08 2.91
CA ASP A 166 -11.94 -32.24 4.23
C ASP A 166 -10.59 -31.51 4.42
N GLU A 167 -10.10 -30.83 3.42
CA GLU A 167 -8.86 -30.04 3.47
C GLU A 167 -9.10 -28.52 3.68
N GLY A 168 -10.34 -28.09 3.82
CA GLY A 168 -10.70 -26.68 3.91
C GLY A 168 -10.29 -25.99 5.19
N PHE A 169 -9.24 -25.21 5.16
CA PHE A 169 -8.81 -24.30 6.24
C PHE A 169 -9.94 -23.39 6.75
N PHE A 170 -10.92 -23.10 5.91
CA PHE A 170 -12.03 -22.22 6.20
C PHE A 170 -13.31 -22.90 6.70
N SER A 171 -13.30 -24.17 6.87
CA SER A 171 -14.37 -24.87 7.62
C SER A 171 -14.39 -24.52 9.10
N ARG A 172 -13.47 -23.64 9.54
CA ARG A 172 -13.28 -23.21 10.93
C ARG A 172 -13.68 -21.74 11.12
N ASN A 173 -13.89 -21.37 12.37
CA ASN A 173 -14.19 -20.01 12.78
C ASN A 173 -13.07 -19.04 12.38
N GLY A 174 -13.46 -17.83 12.05
CA GLY A 174 -12.54 -16.75 11.74
C GLY A 174 -12.94 -15.93 10.52
N THR A 175 -12.35 -14.78 10.41
CA THR A 175 -12.65 -13.81 9.36
C THR A 175 -11.36 -13.30 8.73
N ILE A 176 -11.38 -13.08 7.43
CA ILE A 176 -10.35 -12.36 6.70
C ILE A 176 -11.00 -11.09 6.14
N GLU A 177 -10.38 -9.96 6.38
CA GLU A 177 -10.83 -8.69 5.85
C GLU A 177 -9.78 -8.12 4.89
N PHE A 178 -10.27 -7.67 3.74
CA PHE A 178 -9.52 -6.93 2.76
C PHE A 178 -10.14 -5.54 2.65
N THR A 179 -9.50 -4.54 3.28
CA THR A 179 -9.99 -3.16 3.31
C THR A 179 -9.13 -2.29 2.41
N LEU A 180 -9.79 -1.53 1.56
CA LEU A 180 -9.16 -0.56 0.68
C LEU A 180 -9.69 0.82 0.98
N LYS A 181 -8.80 1.81 0.93
CA LYS A 181 -9.11 3.21 1.20
C LYS A 181 -8.36 4.10 0.22
N ILE A 182 -9.06 5.12 -0.27
CA ILE A 182 -8.47 6.19 -1.07
C ILE A 182 -8.89 7.54 -0.50
N GLN A 183 -8.03 8.53 -0.60
CA GLN A 183 -8.24 9.87 -0.09
C GLN A 183 -8.03 10.90 -1.20
N ASP A 184 -8.71 12.04 -1.08
CA ASP A 184 -8.71 13.10 -2.10
C ASP A 184 -7.45 13.97 -2.09
N THR A 185 -6.64 13.89 -1.02
CA THR A 185 -5.39 14.64 -0.81
C THR A 185 -4.31 13.76 -0.20
N ASP A 186 -3.09 14.21 -0.21
CA ASP A 186 -1.97 13.55 0.47
C ASP A 186 -2.08 13.72 1.98
N GLY A 187 -1.58 12.74 2.73
CA GLY A 187 -1.60 12.78 4.20
C GLY A 187 -1.17 11.47 4.86
N HIS A 188 -1.41 11.39 6.17
CA HIS A 188 -1.11 10.21 6.98
C HIS A 188 -2.38 9.58 7.52
N ASP A 189 -2.37 8.25 7.67
CA ASP A 189 -3.48 7.56 8.31
C ASP A 189 -3.60 7.99 9.78
N THR A 190 -4.82 8.06 10.28
CA THR A 190 -5.09 8.39 11.68
C THR A 190 -4.76 7.24 12.64
N GLN A 191 -4.66 6.02 12.13
CA GLN A 191 -4.30 4.84 12.89
C GLN A 191 -2.83 4.47 12.68
N LEU A 192 -2.21 3.86 13.68
CA LEU A 192 -0.88 3.29 13.54
C LEU A 192 -0.81 2.29 12.38
N PRO A 193 0.25 2.27 11.62
CA PRO A 193 1.52 2.98 11.80
C PRO A 193 1.56 4.40 11.20
N HIS A 194 0.43 5.11 11.08
CA HIS A 194 0.31 6.41 10.42
C HIS A 194 0.94 6.40 9.03
N LEU A 195 0.53 5.41 8.25
CA LEU A 195 1.09 5.20 6.92
C LEU A 195 0.77 6.40 6.02
N PHE A 196 1.81 6.92 5.37
CA PHE A 196 1.66 8.00 4.41
C PHE A 196 0.89 7.52 3.17
N TYR A 197 0.01 8.34 2.66
CA TYR A 197 -0.73 8.11 1.43
C TYR A 197 -0.72 9.37 0.55
N THR A 198 -0.89 9.17 -0.74
CA THR A 198 -1.06 10.27 -1.70
C THR A 198 -2.45 10.21 -2.32
N SER A 199 -2.90 11.32 -2.90
CA SER A 199 -4.13 11.41 -3.68
C SER A 199 -4.16 10.49 -4.91
N SER A 200 -3.00 9.95 -5.30
CA SER A 200 -2.83 8.96 -6.36
C SER A 200 -2.58 7.54 -5.85
N SER A 201 -2.77 7.28 -4.57
CA SER A 201 -2.55 5.96 -3.97
C SER A 201 -3.82 5.37 -3.36
N SER A 202 -3.85 4.04 -3.27
CA SER A 202 -4.82 3.27 -2.52
C SER A 202 -4.12 2.62 -1.33
N GLN A 203 -4.64 2.84 -0.12
CA GLN A 203 -4.21 2.08 1.05
C GLN A 203 -4.92 0.73 1.05
N ILE A 204 -4.16 -0.32 1.31
CA ILE A 204 -4.62 -1.71 1.34
C ILE A 204 -4.32 -2.26 2.72
N GLN A 205 -5.34 -2.72 3.43
CA GLN A 205 -5.21 -3.35 4.72
C GLN A 205 -5.71 -4.78 4.66
N LEU A 206 -4.95 -5.69 5.24
CA LEU A 206 -5.27 -7.11 5.38
C LEU A 206 -5.38 -7.41 6.87
N SER A 207 -6.49 -8.02 7.28
CA SER A 207 -6.72 -8.39 8.68
C SER A 207 -7.18 -9.83 8.79
N LEU A 208 -6.63 -10.53 9.78
CA LEU A 208 -7.01 -11.88 10.19
C LEU A 208 -7.63 -11.79 11.58
N LEU A 209 -8.90 -12.22 11.73
CA LEU A 209 -9.66 -12.10 12.96
C LEU A 209 -10.11 -13.48 13.42
N SER A 210 -9.60 -13.92 14.54
CA SER A 210 -9.94 -15.21 15.19
C SER A 210 -9.83 -16.40 14.25
N LEU A 211 -8.91 -16.34 13.31
CA LEU A 211 -8.68 -17.42 12.37
C LEU A 211 -8.08 -18.62 13.11
N SER A 212 -8.74 -19.77 13.04
CA SER A 212 -8.26 -20.94 13.76
C SER A 212 -7.08 -21.60 13.06
N PRO A 213 -5.87 -21.65 13.70
CA PRO A 213 -4.72 -22.28 13.09
C PRO A 213 -4.91 -23.80 12.91
N GLN A 214 -4.44 -24.34 11.78
CA GLN A 214 -4.45 -25.79 11.49
C GLN A 214 -3.15 -26.48 11.87
N LEU A 215 -2.02 -25.79 11.78
CA LEU A 215 -0.72 -26.35 12.10
C LEU A 215 -0.42 -26.36 13.61
N GLY A 216 -1.40 -25.93 14.43
CA GLY A 216 -1.30 -25.98 15.88
C GLY A 216 -0.99 -24.63 16.53
N LYS A 217 -0.53 -24.69 17.79
CA LYS A 217 -0.36 -23.49 18.62
C LYS A 217 0.78 -22.57 18.16
N THR A 218 1.72 -23.12 17.42
CA THR A 218 2.93 -22.43 16.96
C THR A 218 2.78 -21.88 15.54
N SER A 219 1.53 -21.73 15.07
CA SER A 219 1.24 -21.18 13.74
C SER A 219 1.49 -19.68 13.66
N GLN A 220 2.05 -19.27 12.54
CA GLN A 220 2.19 -17.91 12.07
C GLN A 220 1.59 -17.77 10.66
N PHE A 221 1.36 -16.53 10.22
CA PHE A 221 0.79 -16.25 8.92
C PHE A 221 1.70 -15.36 8.07
N ALA A 222 1.55 -15.50 6.76
CA ALA A 222 2.20 -14.65 5.76
C ALA A 222 1.28 -14.46 4.57
N PHE A 223 1.38 -13.31 3.89
CA PHE A 223 0.71 -13.08 2.60
C PHE A 223 1.73 -13.13 1.47
N GLU A 224 1.29 -13.68 0.33
CA GLU A 224 1.99 -13.48 -0.94
C GLU A 224 1.21 -12.47 -1.77
N LEU A 225 1.92 -11.43 -2.19
CA LEU A 225 1.43 -10.39 -3.07
C LEU A 225 1.99 -10.61 -4.47
N THR A 226 1.16 -10.54 -5.49
CA THR A 226 1.61 -10.39 -6.87
C THR A 226 1.41 -8.95 -7.31
N VAL A 227 2.51 -8.30 -7.66
CA VAL A 227 2.53 -6.94 -8.20
C VAL A 227 2.61 -7.01 -9.70
N LEU A 228 1.73 -6.31 -10.39
CA LEU A 228 1.62 -6.28 -11.84
C LEU A 228 1.64 -4.83 -12.33
N ASP A 229 2.37 -4.54 -13.41
CA ASP A 229 2.49 -3.20 -13.96
C ASP A 229 2.73 -3.25 -15.48
N ASP A 230 1.94 -2.51 -16.26
CA ASP A 230 2.08 -2.38 -17.70
C ASP A 230 2.79 -1.08 -18.15
N SER A 231 3.14 -0.21 -17.22
CA SER A 231 3.83 1.05 -17.51
C SER A 231 5.29 0.85 -17.95
N SER A 232 5.86 -0.30 -17.62
CA SER A 232 7.27 -0.62 -17.84
C SER A 232 7.47 -1.71 -18.88
N ARG A 233 8.21 -1.39 -19.94
CA ARG A 233 8.48 -2.35 -21.03
C ARG A 233 9.51 -3.44 -20.69
N ASN A 234 10.36 -3.22 -19.70
CA ASN A 234 11.44 -4.15 -19.29
C ASN A 234 11.78 -4.03 -17.81
N GLY A 235 10.82 -3.61 -16.97
CA GLY A 235 11.09 -3.29 -15.59
C GLY A 235 11.26 -4.51 -14.71
N SER A 236 12.34 -4.50 -13.94
CA SER A 236 12.46 -5.32 -12.75
C SER A 236 12.05 -4.50 -11.53
N TYR A 237 11.30 -5.10 -10.63
CA TYR A 237 10.99 -4.48 -9.36
C TYR A 237 12.24 -4.44 -8.48
N ARG A 238 12.45 -3.30 -7.85
CA ARG A 238 13.44 -3.11 -6.77
C ARG A 238 12.72 -3.04 -5.45
N ILE A 239 13.36 -3.59 -4.44
CA ILE A 239 12.94 -3.49 -3.05
C ILE A 239 13.99 -2.62 -2.36
N SER A 240 13.53 -1.54 -1.72
CA SER A 240 14.36 -0.64 -0.92
C SER A 240 13.86 -0.64 0.51
N ASN A 241 14.80 -0.66 1.45
CA ASN A 241 14.53 -0.41 2.86
C ASN A 241 15.12 0.96 3.19
N GLU A 242 14.28 1.95 3.37
CA GLU A 242 14.69 3.31 3.63
C GLU A 242 14.44 3.65 5.10
N THR A 243 15.45 4.25 5.74
CA THR A 243 15.30 4.78 7.08
C THR A 243 14.72 6.18 6.97
N THR A 244 13.56 6.38 7.59
CA THR A 244 12.86 7.66 7.61
C THR A 244 12.72 8.18 9.04
N PHE A 245 12.59 9.48 9.18
CA PHE A 245 12.37 10.14 10.44
C PHE A 245 10.99 10.80 10.41
N ASP A 246 10.13 10.40 11.36
CA ASP A 246 8.83 11.04 11.58
C ASP A 246 8.88 11.77 12.92
N ASP A 247 8.59 13.05 12.92
CA ASP A 247 8.59 13.91 14.09
C ASP A 247 7.18 14.37 14.50
N GLU A 248 6.17 14.07 13.68
CA GLU A 248 4.82 14.61 13.85
C GLU A 248 3.80 13.55 14.24
N TYR A 249 3.74 12.41 13.49
CA TYR A 249 2.68 11.41 13.66
C TYR A 249 3.08 10.29 14.61
N THR A 250 4.29 9.77 14.46
CA THR A 250 4.87 8.77 15.37
C THR A 250 6.35 9.12 15.56
N PRO A 251 6.67 10.04 16.47
CA PRO A 251 8.04 10.53 16.63
C PRO A 251 9.05 9.41 16.81
N GLY A 252 10.00 9.30 15.88
CA GLY A 252 11.02 8.27 15.90
C GLY A 252 11.68 8.06 14.55
N VAL A 253 12.55 7.04 14.53
CA VAL A 253 13.23 6.55 13.33
C VAL A 253 12.57 5.25 12.91
N PHE A 254 12.09 5.21 11.69
CA PHE A 254 11.38 4.05 11.14
C PHE A 254 12.05 3.53 9.88
N THR A 255 11.81 2.27 9.58
CA THR A 255 12.13 1.70 8.28
C THR A 255 10.86 1.72 7.43
N ASN A 256 10.95 2.24 6.22
CA ASN A 256 9.95 2.06 5.16
C ASN A 256 10.46 1.03 4.17
N VAL A 257 9.64 0.07 3.85
CA VAL A 257 9.87 -0.85 2.74
C VAL A 257 9.16 -0.30 1.52
N ALA A 258 9.90 -0.17 0.43
CA ALA A 258 9.36 0.27 -0.85
C ALA A 258 9.64 -0.76 -1.93
N VAL A 259 8.62 -1.02 -2.77
CA VAL A 259 8.72 -1.84 -3.97
C VAL A 259 8.30 -0.99 -5.14
N PHE A 260 9.18 -0.79 -6.08
CA PHE A 260 8.94 0.07 -7.23
C PHE A 260 9.63 -0.45 -8.48
N ASN A 261 9.14 -0.02 -9.63
CA ASN A 261 9.76 -0.32 -10.90
C ASN A 261 10.98 0.58 -11.12
N ALA A 262 12.12 -0.02 -11.47
CA ALA A 262 13.42 0.62 -11.52
C ALA A 262 13.67 1.51 -12.74
N GLN A 263 12.69 1.76 -13.60
CA GLN A 263 12.88 2.67 -14.73
C GLN A 263 12.84 4.12 -14.27
N GLU A 264 13.98 4.78 -14.38
CA GLU A 264 14.17 6.18 -14.04
C GLU A 264 13.29 7.09 -14.92
N ASN A 265 12.71 8.12 -14.32
CA ASN A 265 12.14 9.32 -14.94
C ASN A 265 10.76 9.23 -15.60
N SER A 266 9.85 8.37 -15.21
CA SER A 266 8.46 8.52 -15.63
C SER A 266 7.53 8.86 -14.45
N MET A 267 6.72 9.90 -14.61
CA MET A 267 5.66 10.30 -13.68
C MET A 267 4.59 9.21 -13.45
N SER A 268 4.72 8.05 -14.07
CA SER A 268 3.78 6.94 -14.03
C SER A 268 4.40 5.64 -13.52
N THR A 269 5.41 5.72 -12.67
CA THR A 269 5.92 4.54 -11.98
C THR A 269 4.96 4.11 -10.90
N PHE A 270 4.65 2.82 -10.88
CA PHE A 270 3.87 2.22 -9.83
C PHE A 270 4.76 1.85 -8.65
N TYR A 271 4.28 2.12 -7.44
CA TYR A 271 4.98 1.78 -6.20
C TYR A 271 4.07 1.09 -5.20
N LEU A 272 4.69 0.29 -4.33
CA LEU A 272 4.14 -0.13 -3.05
C LEU A 272 5.06 0.37 -1.94
N HIS A 273 4.49 0.76 -0.81
CA HIS A 273 5.27 1.00 0.38
C HIS A 273 4.50 0.65 1.64
N TRP A 274 5.23 0.29 2.69
CA TRP A 274 4.67 0.03 4.03
C TRP A 274 5.74 0.21 5.11
N LYS A 275 5.29 0.49 6.31
CA LYS A 275 6.12 0.34 7.53
C LYS A 275 6.10 -1.15 7.91
N PRO A 276 7.25 -1.82 8.11
CA PRO A 276 7.30 -3.28 8.31
C PRO A 276 6.82 -3.69 9.70
N VAL A 277 5.57 -3.40 10.00
CA VAL A 277 4.91 -3.65 11.27
C VAL A 277 3.53 -4.26 11.04
N CYS A 278 3.24 -5.34 11.79
CA CYS A 278 1.93 -5.97 11.88
C CYS A 278 1.44 -5.85 13.33
N TYR A 279 0.19 -5.49 13.53
CA TYR A 279 -0.43 -5.36 14.85
C TYR A 279 -1.24 -6.59 15.19
N ARG A 280 -1.11 -7.07 16.41
CA ARG A 280 -1.81 -8.25 16.94
C ARG A 280 -3.03 -7.91 17.79
N ASP A 281 -3.51 -6.67 17.72
CA ASP A 281 -4.73 -6.22 18.37
C ASP A 281 -5.48 -5.19 17.49
N PRO A 282 -6.82 -5.10 17.61
CA PRO A 282 -7.62 -4.13 16.85
C PRO A 282 -7.28 -2.67 17.17
N GLY A 283 -6.81 -2.39 18.38
CA GLY A 283 -6.40 -1.05 18.83
C GLY A 283 -5.04 -0.62 18.30
N ARG A 284 -4.31 -1.52 17.63
CA ARG A 284 -2.96 -1.30 17.09
C ARG A 284 -1.99 -0.75 18.11
N THR A 285 -1.90 -1.43 19.27
CA THR A 285 -0.98 -1.02 20.32
C THR A 285 0.46 -1.38 19.96
N VAL A 286 1.39 -0.50 20.27
CA VAL A 286 2.82 -0.70 19.98
C VAL A 286 3.36 -1.95 20.69
N THR A 287 2.85 -2.24 21.89
CA THR A 287 3.27 -3.41 22.68
C THR A 287 2.87 -4.76 22.09
N LEU A 288 1.88 -4.77 21.19
CA LEU A 288 1.41 -5.94 20.46
C LEU A 288 1.71 -5.83 18.96
N SER A 289 2.78 -5.14 18.63
CA SER A 289 3.29 -5.08 17.26
C SER A 289 4.42 -6.08 17.02
N VAL A 290 4.46 -6.64 15.84
CA VAL A 290 5.49 -7.57 15.37
C VAL A 290 5.95 -7.16 13.98
N ASP A 291 7.05 -7.73 13.50
CA ASP A 291 7.56 -7.40 12.18
C ASP A 291 6.61 -7.89 11.06
N ALA A 292 6.54 -7.10 9.99
CA ALA A 292 5.94 -7.46 8.71
C ALA A 292 7.02 -7.32 7.62
N ALA A 293 7.97 -8.24 7.65
CA ALA A 293 9.16 -8.21 6.82
C ALA A 293 8.97 -9.04 5.53
N ILE A 294 9.70 -8.65 4.47
CA ILE A 294 9.77 -9.44 3.25
C ILE A 294 10.48 -10.74 3.57
N TYR A 295 9.76 -11.83 3.38
CA TYR A 295 10.29 -13.17 3.55
C TYR A 295 10.95 -13.67 2.25
N ASN A 296 10.29 -13.49 1.13
CA ASN A 296 10.76 -13.90 -0.18
C ASN A 296 10.28 -12.94 -1.26
N SER A 297 11.09 -12.78 -2.31
CA SER A 297 10.74 -12.02 -3.49
C SER A 297 11.28 -12.75 -4.71
N THR A 298 10.40 -13.10 -5.61
CA THR A 298 10.74 -13.82 -6.84
C THR A 298 10.02 -13.21 -8.03
N PRO A 299 10.58 -13.33 -9.25
CA PRO A 299 9.79 -13.07 -10.44
C PRO A 299 8.53 -13.95 -10.40
N ALA A 300 7.36 -13.38 -10.61
CA ALA A 300 6.13 -14.15 -10.65
C ALA A 300 6.15 -15.08 -11.87
N ALA A 301 6.43 -16.36 -11.65
CA ALA A 301 6.52 -17.37 -12.72
C ALA A 301 5.17 -17.62 -13.39
N SER A 302 4.07 -17.41 -12.67
CA SER A 302 2.71 -17.50 -13.21
C SER A 302 1.80 -16.55 -12.41
N TRP A 303 1.50 -15.39 -12.96
CA TRP A 303 0.57 -14.44 -12.38
C TRP A 303 -0.90 -14.69 -12.80
N TRP A 304 -1.16 -15.88 -13.38
CA TRP A 304 -2.44 -16.24 -14.00
C TRP A 304 -3.52 -16.71 -13.02
N THR A 305 -3.37 -16.47 -11.72
CA THR A 305 -4.49 -16.66 -10.78
C THR A 305 -5.64 -15.77 -11.20
N PHE A 306 -6.84 -16.35 -11.33
CA PHE A 306 -7.99 -15.58 -11.77
C PHE A 306 -8.34 -14.45 -10.80
N ASN A 307 -8.40 -13.24 -11.32
CA ASN A 307 -8.85 -12.04 -10.64
C ASN A 307 -9.08 -10.91 -11.66
N VAL A 308 -9.61 -9.80 -11.21
CA VAL A 308 -9.91 -8.65 -12.07
C VAL A 308 -8.66 -8.06 -12.73
N ALA A 309 -7.52 -8.08 -12.04
CA ALA A 309 -6.26 -7.54 -12.57
C ALA A 309 -5.71 -8.42 -13.70
N THR A 310 -5.66 -9.74 -13.50
CA THR A 310 -5.21 -10.67 -14.55
C THR A 310 -6.15 -10.67 -15.75
N ALA A 311 -7.46 -10.56 -15.52
CA ALA A 311 -8.43 -10.47 -16.60
C ALA A 311 -8.26 -9.20 -17.44
N TRP A 312 -7.80 -8.10 -16.85
CA TRP A 312 -7.47 -6.87 -17.56
C TRP A 312 -6.10 -6.92 -18.23
N LEU A 313 -5.06 -7.29 -17.47
CA LEU A 313 -3.66 -7.21 -17.90
C LEU A 313 -3.25 -8.30 -18.88
N ALA A 314 -3.98 -9.43 -18.94
CA ALA A 314 -3.72 -10.52 -19.87
C ALA A 314 -3.64 -10.04 -21.34
N HIS A 315 -4.47 -9.07 -21.71
CA HIS A 315 -4.46 -8.49 -23.06
C HIS A 315 -3.25 -7.60 -23.35
N ARG A 316 -2.50 -7.24 -22.30
CA ARG A 316 -1.34 -6.36 -22.38
C ARG A 316 -0.01 -7.13 -22.32
N ALA A 317 -0.07 -8.44 -22.06
CA ALA A 317 1.09 -9.32 -22.13
C ALA A 317 1.70 -9.32 -23.55
N PRO A 318 3.03 -9.40 -23.72
CA PRO A 318 4.06 -9.65 -22.70
C PRO A 318 4.64 -8.39 -22.03
N LYS A 319 4.00 -7.24 -22.13
CA LYS A 319 4.52 -5.96 -21.62
C LYS A 319 4.33 -5.77 -20.10
N VAL A 320 3.68 -6.71 -19.44
CA VAL A 320 3.39 -6.62 -18.01
C VAL A 320 4.58 -7.10 -17.21
N ALA A 321 5.15 -6.22 -16.41
CA ALA A 321 6.12 -6.60 -15.38
C ALA A 321 5.39 -7.25 -14.20
N SER A 322 5.97 -8.29 -13.61
CA SER A 322 5.37 -9.00 -12.48
C SER A 322 6.39 -9.40 -11.43
N SER A 323 6.03 -9.30 -10.16
CA SER A 323 6.82 -9.78 -9.03
C SER A 323 5.91 -10.40 -7.98
N ALA A 324 6.35 -11.52 -7.39
CA ALA A 324 5.71 -12.13 -6.23
C ALA A 324 6.55 -11.83 -4.99
N ILE A 325 5.91 -11.31 -3.94
CA ILE A 325 6.55 -10.88 -2.71
C ILE A 325 5.80 -11.51 -1.54
N SER A 326 6.51 -12.26 -0.70
CA SER A 326 5.93 -12.83 0.52
C SER A 326 6.29 -11.97 1.72
N VAL A 327 5.28 -11.59 2.50
CA VAL A 327 5.43 -10.81 3.74
C VAL A 327 4.98 -11.68 4.90
N ALA A 328 5.91 -12.04 5.78
CA ALA A 328 5.63 -12.83 6.97
C ALA A 328 5.46 -11.94 8.20
N PHE A 329 4.57 -12.34 9.09
CA PHE A 329 4.27 -11.63 10.34
C PHE A 329 4.93 -12.35 11.49
N GLY A 330 5.76 -11.63 12.23
CA GLY A 330 6.44 -12.13 13.41
C GLY A 330 7.89 -11.70 13.49
N SER A 331 8.41 -11.72 14.71
CA SER A 331 9.81 -11.50 15.06
C SER A 331 10.31 -12.66 15.92
N GLU A 332 11.62 -12.84 16.04
CA GLU A 332 12.19 -13.88 16.89
C GLU A 332 11.81 -13.64 18.35
N GLY A 333 11.15 -14.63 18.97
CA GLY A 333 10.79 -14.60 20.39
C GLY A 333 9.50 -13.85 20.72
N ASP A 334 8.69 -13.44 19.74
CA ASP A 334 7.50 -12.60 19.94
C ASP A 334 6.18 -13.37 20.19
N GLY A 335 6.26 -14.71 20.27
CA GLY A 335 5.08 -15.58 20.43
C GLY A 335 4.41 -15.91 19.09
N TRP A 336 3.19 -16.40 19.15
CA TRP A 336 2.46 -16.93 18.01
C TRP A 336 1.11 -16.26 17.81
N TYR A 337 0.58 -16.35 16.58
CA TYR A 337 -0.72 -15.78 16.24
C TYR A 337 -1.85 -16.19 17.18
N GLN A 338 -1.86 -17.45 17.64
CA GLN A 338 -2.95 -17.97 18.50
C GLN A 338 -3.08 -17.23 19.83
N GLU A 339 -2.03 -16.59 20.33
CA GLU A 339 -2.06 -15.87 21.60
C GLU A 339 -3.01 -14.68 21.58
N ASN A 340 -3.13 -14.01 20.44
CA ASN A 340 -3.97 -12.84 20.26
C ASN A 340 -5.16 -13.11 19.32
N GLY A 341 -5.04 -14.08 18.41
CA GLY A 341 -6.06 -14.40 17.41
C GLY A 341 -6.35 -13.25 16.44
N PHE A 342 -5.42 -12.33 16.30
CA PHE A 342 -5.57 -11.14 15.46
C PHE A 342 -4.24 -10.76 14.80
N ALA A 343 -4.32 -10.35 13.55
CA ALA A 343 -3.20 -9.75 12.84
C ALA A 343 -3.73 -8.74 11.82
N THR A 344 -3.19 -7.55 11.80
CA THR A 344 -3.51 -6.54 10.78
C THR A 344 -2.26 -5.85 10.28
N TRP A 345 -2.18 -5.72 8.97
CA TRP A 345 -1.09 -5.11 8.26
C TRP A 345 -1.62 -4.24 7.12
N ALA A 346 -0.96 -3.10 6.87
CA ALA A 346 -1.36 -2.16 5.84
C ALA A 346 -0.18 -1.76 4.95
N MET A 347 -0.48 -1.51 3.68
CA MET A 347 0.43 -0.97 2.68
C MET A 347 -0.26 0.10 1.85
N SER A 348 0.50 0.89 1.13
CA SER A 348 0.00 1.86 0.15
C SER A 348 0.51 1.49 -1.24
N ALA A 349 -0.36 1.57 -2.23
CA ALA A 349 -0.09 1.29 -3.63
C ALA A 349 -0.51 2.49 -4.49
N GLY A 350 0.38 3.06 -5.26
CA GLY A 350 0.07 4.27 -6.02
C GLY A 350 0.93 4.49 -7.25
N PHE A 351 0.58 5.55 -7.98
CA PHE A 351 1.32 6.05 -9.12
C PHE A 351 2.10 7.32 -8.77
N GLY A 352 3.21 7.53 -9.43
CA GLY A 352 4.06 8.70 -9.29
C GLY A 352 5.33 8.42 -8.52
N GLU A 353 5.89 9.46 -7.92
CA GLU A 353 7.07 9.35 -7.09
C GLU A 353 6.76 8.64 -5.79
N LEU A 354 7.71 7.83 -5.32
CA LEU A 354 7.61 7.18 -4.02
C LEU A 354 7.48 8.25 -2.93
N PRO A 355 6.42 8.20 -2.11
CA PRO A 355 6.25 9.18 -1.05
C PRO A 355 7.40 9.11 -0.04
N GLN A 356 7.90 10.28 0.34
CA GLN A 356 8.95 10.42 1.33
C GLN A 356 8.43 11.19 2.54
N GLU A 357 8.75 10.68 3.72
CA GLU A 357 8.50 11.41 4.96
C GLU A 357 9.42 12.62 5.04
N HIS A 358 8.90 13.74 5.42
CA HIS A 358 9.65 14.99 5.59
C HIS A 358 9.56 15.47 7.03
N VAL A 359 10.64 16.11 7.48
CA VAL A 359 10.63 16.79 8.79
C VAL A 359 9.56 17.88 8.78
N SER A 360 8.76 17.94 9.84
CA SER A 360 7.66 18.91 9.96
C SER A 360 8.17 20.37 9.85
N ALA A 361 7.32 21.22 9.29
CA ALA A 361 7.61 22.65 9.21
C ALA A 361 7.87 23.27 10.59
N THR A 362 7.27 22.72 11.63
CA THR A 362 7.46 23.15 13.03
C THR A 362 8.89 22.87 13.50
N VAL A 363 9.37 21.63 13.34
CA VAL A 363 10.75 21.26 13.74
C VAL A 363 11.75 22.00 12.89
N LEU A 364 11.51 22.13 11.58
CA LEU A 364 12.38 22.91 10.70
C LEU A 364 12.47 24.38 11.13
N SER A 365 11.34 24.99 11.52
CA SER A 365 11.29 26.37 11.99
C SER A 365 12.02 26.55 13.33
N VAL A 366 11.73 25.67 14.31
CA VAL A 366 12.38 25.71 15.64
C VAL A 366 13.89 25.50 15.51
N THR A 367 14.30 24.54 14.69
CA THR A 367 15.73 24.25 14.46
C THR A 367 16.42 25.44 13.76
N SER A 368 15.78 26.00 12.73
CA SER A 368 16.33 27.16 12.00
C SER A 368 16.50 28.39 12.90
N VAL A 369 15.52 28.68 13.74
CA VAL A 369 15.58 29.79 14.69
C VAL A 369 16.57 29.48 15.81
N GLY A 370 16.49 28.27 16.39
CA GLY A 370 17.31 27.85 17.52
C GLY A 370 18.82 27.80 17.22
N LEU A 371 19.19 27.37 16.02
CA LEU A 371 20.59 27.30 15.57
C LEU A 371 21.01 28.55 14.79
N GLY A 372 20.10 29.14 14.03
CA GLY A 372 20.41 30.28 13.16
C GLY A 372 20.72 31.54 13.94
N ILE A 373 19.94 31.86 14.98
CA ILE A 373 20.19 33.07 15.81
C ILE A 373 21.56 33.01 16.50
N PRO A 374 21.94 31.95 17.23
CA PRO A 374 23.28 31.88 17.82
C PRO A 374 24.39 31.94 16.77
N ALA A 375 24.24 31.32 15.60
CA ALA A 375 25.23 31.39 14.53
C ALA A 375 25.40 32.83 14.00
N ILE A 376 24.30 33.58 13.81
CA ILE A 376 24.34 34.97 13.38
C ILE A 376 25.02 35.84 14.44
N VAL A 377 24.70 35.63 15.72
CA VAL A 377 25.32 36.38 16.84
C VAL A 377 26.82 36.08 16.91
N ALA A 378 27.20 34.80 16.77
CA ALA A 378 28.63 34.41 16.77
C ALA A 378 29.40 35.07 15.60
N LEU A 379 28.84 35.02 14.40
CA LEU A 379 29.44 35.64 13.21
C LEU A 379 29.52 37.16 13.37
N GLY A 380 28.46 37.80 13.86
CA GLY A 380 28.44 39.26 14.15
C GLY A 380 29.49 39.64 15.16
N THR A 381 29.68 38.84 16.21
CA THR A 381 30.71 39.08 17.23
C THR A 381 32.11 38.94 16.64
N VAL A 382 32.39 37.92 15.82
CA VAL A 382 33.69 37.77 15.15
C VAL A 382 33.99 38.94 14.23
N ILE A 383 33.01 39.38 13.45
CA ILE A 383 33.16 40.54 12.56
C ILE A 383 33.40 41.79 13.38
N TYR A 384 32.62 42.03 14.45
CA TYR A 384 32.78 43.17 15.31
C TYR A 384 34.18 43.24 15.94
N VAL A 385 34.66 42.12 16.51
CA VAL A 385 36.00 42.04 17.13
C VAL A 385 37.10 42.21 16.09
N SER A 386 36.91 41.69 14.87
CA SER A 386 37.89 41.83 13.79
C SER A 386 38.03 43.30 13.31
N LEU A 387 36.93 44.03 13.28
CA LEU A 387 36.91 45.44 12.86
C LEU A 387 37.41 46.42 13.97
N HIS A 388 37.28 46.01 15.23
CA HIS A 388 37.65 46.83 16.39
C HIS A 388 38.93 46.34 17.12
N LYS A 389 39.84 45.67 16.41
CA LYS A 389 41.15 45.33 16.96
C LYS A 389 41.86 46.60 17.37
N PRO A 390 42.24 46.76 18.67
CA PRO A 390 43.05 47.89 19.08
C PRO A 390 44.40 47.86 18.36
N GLU A 391 44.81 49.01 17.82
CA GLU A 391 46.17 49.13 17.27
C GLU A 391 47.20 48.82 18.37
N PRO A 392 48.24 48.04 18.04
CA PRO A 392 49.31 47.79 18.98
C PRO A 392 49.96 49.15 19.31
N LYS A 393 49.88 49.58 20.58
CA LYS A 393 50.66 50.71 21.05
C LYS A 393 52.15 50.36 20.95
N LEU A 394 52.85 50.99 20.02
CA LEU A 394 54.33 51.04 19.95
C LEU A 394 54.89 51.78 21.11
#